data_22b1748ce84e2a796fe5008e32d6fb68
#
_entry.id   22b1748ce84e2a796fe5008e32d6fb68
#
_cell.length_a   1.000
_cell.length_b   1.000
_cell.length_c   1.000
_cell.angle_alpha   90.00
_cell.angle_beta   90.00
_cell.angle_gamma   90.00
#
_symmetry.space_group_name_H-M   'P 1'
#
loop_
_entity.id
_entity.type
_entity.pdbx_description
1 polymer ?
#
loop_
_entity_poly.entity_id
_entity_poly.type
_entity_poly.pdbx_seq_one_letter_code
_entity_poly.pdbx_strand_id
1 'polypeptide(L)'
;MPFIDHPRGRAYYRHWAAAEPRAAVIFLHGFGEHTGVYHRYGFALNAAGIDFWAVDQFGHGLSPGDRGDFGSIEDSSALADVLTELAEHERPGLP
;
A
#
# COMPACT_ATOMS: atom_id res chain seq x y z
N MET A 1 9.14 0.87 -11.41
CA MET A 1 8.54 1.32 -10.14
C MET A 1 7.15 0.70 -10.01
N PRO A 2 6.77 0.21 -8.82
CA PRO A 2 5.49 -0.46 -8.64
C PRO A 2 4.33 0.54 -8.51
N PHE A 3 3.42 0.47 -9.47
CA PHE A 3 2.22 1.31 -9.50
C PHE A 3 0.98 0.45 -9.67
N ILE A 4 -0.14 0.89 -9.11
CA ILE A 4 -1.44 0.28 -9.35
C ILE A 4 -2.35 1.29 -10.06
N ASP A 5 -3.24 0.78 -10.91
CA ASP A 5 -4.12 1.63 -11.70
C ASP A 5 -5.37 2.02 -10.91
N HIS A 6 -5.79 3.27 -11.10
CA HIS A 6 -6.98 3.85 -10.49
C HIS A 6 -7.54 4.88 -11.49
N PRO A 7 -8.85 5.17 -11.51
CA PRO A 7 -9.40 6.18 -12.43
C PRO A 7 -8.74 7.56 -12.35
N ARG A 8 -8.19 7.95 -11.20
CA ARG A 8 -7.47 9.22 -11.05
C ARG A 8 -6.03 9.17 -11.54
N GLY A 9 -5.49 7.99 -11.83
CA GLY A 9 -4.12 7.83 -12.25
C GLY A 9 -3.49 6.62 -11.59
N ARG A 10 -2.17 6.51 -11.69
CA ARG A 10 -1.42 5.37 -11.16
C ARG A 10 -0.85 5.74 -9.79
N ALA A 11 -1.21 4.97 -8.77
CA ALA A 11 -0.70 5.17 -7.41
C ALA A 11 0.52 4.29 -7.16
N TYR A 12 1.53 4.85 -6.51
CA TYR A 12 2.74 4.13 -6.15
C TYR A 12 2.48 3.29 -4.90
N TYR A 13 2.94 2.02 -4.92
CA TYR A 13 2.83 1.16 -3.74
C TYR A 13 4.17 0.51 -3.40
N ARG A 14 4.28 0.01 -2.19
CA ARG A 14 5.44 -0.76 -1.73
C ARG A 14 4.96 -2.08 -1.15
N HIS A 15 5.78 -3.11 -1.35
CA HIS A 15 5.52 -4.43 -0.79
C HIS A 15 6.78 -4.89 -0.06
N TRP A 16 6.68 -5.05 1.25
CA TRP A 16 7.73 -5.67 2.05
C TRP A 16 7.35 -7.13 2.19
N ALA A 17 8.04 -7.99 1.44
CA ALA A 17 7.69 -9.40 1.32
C ALA A 17 8.38 -10.23 2.40
N ALA A 18 7.59 -10.99 3.15
CA ALA A 18 8.12 -11.98 4.09
C ALA A 18 8.54 -13.23 3.32
N ALA A 19 9.52 -13.97 3.84
CA ALA A 19 10.02 -15.19 3.19
C ALA A 19 8.94 -16.28 3.13
N GLU A 20 8.25 -16.50 4.25
CA GLU A 20 7.16 -17.48 4.35
C GLU A 20 5.98 -16.81 5.05
N PRO A 21 5.20 -15.99 4.31
CA PRO A 21 4.15 -15.21 4.95
C PRO A 21 2.99 -16.08 5.44
N ARG A 22 2.51 -15.77 6.63
CA ARG A 22 1.32 -16.40 7.23
C ARG A 22 0.14 -15.44 7.29
N ALA A 23 0.35 -14.18 6.98
CA ALA A 23 -0.68 -13.14 6.94
C ALA A 23 -0.19 -11.97 6.11
N ALA A 24 -1.11 -11.10 5.71
CA ALA A 24 -0.79 -9.87 4.98
C ALA A 24 -1.51 -8.69 5.62
N VAL A 25 -0.83 -7.54 5.65
CA VAL A 25 -1.41 -6.27 6.11
C VAL A 25 -1.44 -5.29 4.93
N ILE A 26 -2.60 -4.69 4.70
CA ILE A 26 -2.80 -3.63 3.72
C ILE A 26 -2.92 -2.33 4.50
N PHE A 27 -2.05 -1.37 4.20
CA PHE A 27 -1.93 -0.16 5.00
C PHE A 27 -2.15 1.11 4.19
N LEU A 28 -2.94 2.03 4.75
CA LEU A 28 -3.10 3.39 4.23
C LEU A 28 -2.49 4.35 5.25
N HIS A 29 -1.54 5.18 4.80
CA HIS A 29 -0.84 6.10 5.70
C HIS A 29 -1.70 7.30 6.09
N GLY A 30 -1.26 8.04 7.12
CA GLY A 30 -1.92 9.25 7.57
C GLY A 30 -1.60 10.46 6.71
N PHE A 31 -2.32 11.56 6.94
CA PHE A 31 -2.13 12.83 6.24
C PHE A 31 -0.70 13.33 6.41
N GLY A 32 -0.11 13.76 5.31
CA GLY A 32 1.26 14.28 5.33
C GLY A 32 2.35 13.22 5.36
N GLU A 33 1.97 11.93 5.37
CA GLU A 33 2.92 10.83 5.35
C GLU A 33 3.07 10.22 3.96
N HIS A 34 3.88 9.18 3.85
CA HIS A 34 4.01 8.36 2.65
C HIS A 34 4.64 7.03 3.05
N THR A 35 4.57 6.03 2.15
CA THR A 35 5.02 4.68 2.48
C THR A 35 6.51 4.59 2.78
N GLY A 36 7.31 5.53 2.26
CA GLY A 36 8.75 5.52 2.47
C GLY A 36 9.18 5.66 3.94
N VAL A 37 8.31 6.17 4.83
CA VAL A 37 8.66 6.30 6.26
C VAL A 37 8.41 5.01 7.04
N TYR A 38 7.88 3.97 6.40
CA TYR A 38 7.48 2.73 7.08
C TYR A 38 8.43 1.56 6.89
N HIS A 39 9.65 1.78 6.37
CA HIS A 39 10.60 0.68 6.13
C HIS A 39 10.89 -0.14 7.38
N ARG A 40 11.15 0.51 8.51
CA ARG A 40 11.42 -0.20 9.76
C ARG A 40 10.24 -1.04 10.19
N TYR A 41 9.03 -0.51 10.05
CA TYR A 41 7.81 -1.21 10.40
C TYR A 41 7.60 -2.41 9.48
N GLY A 42 7.80 -2.22 8.16
CA GLY A 42 7.71 -3.30 7.19
C GLY A 42 8.68 -4.44 7.48
N PHE A 43 9.93 -4.11 7.80
CA PHE A 43 10.92 -5.14 8.14
C PHE A 43 10.57 -5.87 9.43
N ALA A 44 10.02 -5.18 10.42
CA ALA A 44 9.59 -5.81 11.67
C ALA A 44 8.43 -6.79 11.43
N LEU A 45 7.47 -6.42 10.58
CA LEU A 45 6.37 -7.31 10.21
C LEU A 45 6.87 -8.52 9.45
N ASN A 46 7.82 -8.34 8.52
CA ASN A 46 8.42 -9.44 7.78
C ASN A 46 9.10 -10.43 8.71
N ALA A 47 9.79 -9.95 9.73
CA ALA A 47 10.43 -10.83 10.71
C ALA A 47 9.41 -11.67 11.48
N ALA A 48 8.18 -11.17 11.61
CA ALA A 48 7.08 -11.89 12.25
C ALA A 48 6.29 -12.79 11.28
N GLY A 49 6.72 -12.89 10.02
CA GLY A 49 6.04 -13.70 9.00
C GLY A 49 4.83 -13.02 8.40
N ILE A 50 4.82 -11.70 8.34
CA ILE A 50 3.70 -10.93 7.80
C ILE A 50 4.15 -10.12 6.60
N ASP A 51 3.45 -10.28 5.47
CA ASP A 51 3.61 -9.43 4.30
C ASP A 51 3.01 -8.07 4.61
N PHE A 52 3.70 -7.01 4.19
CA PHE A 52 3.24 -5.64 4.41
C PHE A 52 3.12 -4.92 3.05
N TRP A 53 1.92 -4.46 2.75
CA TRP A 53 1.61 -3.75 1.51
C TRP A 53 1.10 -2.37 1.87
N ALA A 54 1.67 -1.34 1.27
CA ALA A 54 1.25 0.03 1.53
C ALA A 54 1.23 0.84 0.23
N VAL A 55 0.28 1.75 0.11
CA VAL A 55 0.15 2.60 -1.07
C VAL A 55 0.36 4.06 -0.65
N ASP A 56 1.10 4.83 -1.48
CA ASP A 56 1.14 6.28 -1.34
C ASP A 56 -0.20 6.80 -1.85
N GLN A 57 -1.01 7.34 -0.96
CA GLN A 57 -2.31 7.90 -1.36
C GLN A 57 -2.10 9.10 -2.26
N PHE A 58 -3.11 9.44 -3.04
CA PHE A 58 -3.01 10.59 -3.96
C PHE A 58 -2.61 11.84 -3.18
N GLY A 59 -1.80 12.69 -3.82
CA GLY A 59 -1.27 13.90 -3.19
C GLY A 59 -0.14 13.66 -2.20
N HIS A 60 0.35 12.42 -2.08
CA HIS A 60 1.40 12.04 -1.13
C HIS A 60 2.48 11.20 -1.80
N GLY A 61 3.71 11.31 -1.31
CA GLY A 61 4.84 10.52 -1.77
C GLY A 61 5.02 10.56 -3.27
N LEU A 62 5.08 9.39 -3.91
CA LEU A 62 5.31 9.25 -5.35
C LEU A 62 4.02 9.09 -6.16
N SER A 63 2.87 9.18 -5.51
CA SER A 63 1.58 9.13 -6.20
C SER A 63 1.18 10.52 -6.70
N PRO A 64 0.39 10.60 -7.79
CA PRO A 64 0.00 11.89 -8.37
C PRO A 64 -1.04 12.63 -7.53
N GLY A 65 -1.33 13.86 -7.92
CA GLY A 65 -2.32 14.71 -7.29
C GLY A 65 -1.71 15.92 -6.62
N ASP A 66 -2.55 16.88 -6.25
CA ASP A 66 -2.10 18.07 -5.53
C ASP A 66 -1.63 17.69 -4.13
N ARG A 67 -0.53 18.30 -3.69
CA ARG A 67 0.07 17.94 -2.40
C ARG A 67 -0.93 18.09 -1.25
N GLY A 68 -1.06 16.99 -0.49
CA GLY A 68 -1.95 16.94 0.67
C GLY A 68 -3.40 16.62 0.34
N ASP A 69 -3.73 16.42 -0.92
CA ASP A 69 -5.10 16.12 -1.33
C ASP A 69 -5.31 14.62 -1.55
N PHE A 70 -5.89 13.95 -0.56
CA PHE A 70 -6.24 12.52 -0.68
C PHE A 70 -7.32 12.25 -1.73
N GLY A 71 -8.07 13.29 -2.14
CA GLY A 71 -9.29 13.09 -2.90
C GLY A 71 -10.44 12.73 -1.97
N SER A 72 -11.29 11.81 -2.38
CA SER A 72 -12.43 11.37 -1.57
C SER A 72 -12.11 10.12 -0.76
N ILE A 73 -12.98 9.80 0.21
CA ILE A 73 -12.90 8.53 0.93
C ILE A 73 -13.05 7.37 -0.04
N GLU A 74 -13.89 7.54 -1.08
CA GLU A 74 -14.07 6.53 -2.13
C GLU A 74 -12.76 6.28 -2.88
N ASP A 75 -11.97 7.31 -3.14
CA ASP A 75 -10.66 7.16 -3.79
C ASP A 75 -9.71 6.35 -2.92
N SER A 76 -9.63 6.64 -1.64
CA SER A 76 -8.78 5.90 -0.70
C SER A 76 -9.25 4.45 -0.56
N SER A 77 -10.56 4.23 -0.46
CA SER A 77 -11.14 2.91 -0.37
C SER A 77 -10.85 2.08 -1.63
N ALA A 78 -10.95 2.71 -2.80
CA ALA A 78 -10.64 2.04 -4.08
C ALA A 78 -9.17 1.65 -4.16
N LEU A 79 -8.25 2.49 -3.68
CA LEU A 79 -6.83 2.13 -3.63
C LEU A 79 -6.59 0.92 -2.74
N ALA A 80 -7.25 0.87 -1.57
CA ALA A 80 -7.14 -0.26 -0.67
C ALA A 80 -7.66 -1.55 -1.33
N ASP A 81 -8.78 -1.46 -2.05
CA ASP A 81 -9.35 -2.61 -2.74
C ASP A 81 -8.42 -3.14 -3.83
N VAL A 82 -7.88 -2.25 -4.66
CA VAL A 82 -6.96 -2.66 -5.74
C VAL A 82 -5.70 -3.30 -5.15
N LEU A 83 -5.16 -2.71 -4.09
CA LEU A 83 -3.96 -3.26 -3.45
C LEU A 83 -4.25 -4.61 -2.81
N THR A 84 -5.43 -4.78 -2.22
CA THR A 84 -5.87 -6.06 -1.64
C THR A 84 -5.98 -7.14 -2.72
N GLU A 85 -6.55 -6.81 -3.88
CA GLU A 85 -6.64 -7.74 -5.00
C GLU A 85 -5.26 -8.17 -5.48
N LEU A 86 -4.33 -7.22 -5.58
CA LEU A 86 -2.96 -7.51 -5.96
C LEU A 86 -2.28 -8.44 -4.95
N ALA A 87 -2.46 -8.16 -3.66
CA ALA A 87 -1.89 -8.98 -2.60
C ALA A 87 -2.44 -10.41 -2.63
N GLU A 88 -3.72 -10.57 -2.87
CA GLU A 88 -4.34 -11.89 -3.01
C GLU A 88 -3.82 -12.64 -4.22
N HIS A 89 -3.57 -11.95 -5.32
CA HIS A 89 -3.01 -12.55 -6.53
C HIS A 89 -1.58 -13.04 -6.29
N GLU A 90 -0.76 -12.24 -5.62
CA GLU A 90 0.64 -12.58 -5.34
C GLU A 90 0.80 -13.63 -4.24
N ARG A 91 -0.08 -13.60 -3.25
CA ARG A 91 -0.03 -14.45 -2.05
C ARG A 91 -1.42 -15.03 -1.76
N PRO A 92 -1.93 -15.96 -2.59
CA PRO A 92 -3.30 -16.47 -2.40
C PRO A 92 -3.49 -17.17 -1.07
N GLY A 93 -4.65 -16.97 -0.45
CA GLY A 93 -5.05 -17.67 0.75
C GLY A 93 -4.56 -17.11 2.07
N LEU A 94 -3.88 -15.99 2.09
CA LEU A 94 -3.45 -15.36 3.34
C LEU A 94 -4.60 -14.57 3.98
N PRO A 95 -4.74 -14.66 5.30
CA PRO A 95 -5.69 -13.81 6.03
C PRO A 95 -5.32 -12.34 5.92
#